data_02c90432f0e0500cdaa5f1e42c9cc48f
#
_entry.id   02c90432f0e0500cdaa5f1e42c9cc48f
#
_cell.length_a   1.000
_cell.length_b   1.000
_cell.length_c   1.000
_cell.angle_alpha   90.00
_cell.angle_beta   90.00
_cell.angle_gamma   90.00
#
_symmetry.space_group_name_H-M   'P 1'
#
loop_
_entity.id
_entity.type
_entity.pdbx_description
1 polymer ?
#
loop_
_entity_poly.entity_id
_entity_poly.type
_entity_poly.pdbx_seq_one_letter_code
_entity_poly.pdbx_strand_id
1 'polypeptide(L)'
;DCAHQNQQEKTFIDLIITKQIDGMLLLGSRLPFDASIEEQRNLPPMVMANEFAPELELPTVHIDNLTAAFDAVNYLYEQGHKRIGCIAGPEEMPLCHYRLQGYVQALRRCGIMVDPQYIARGDFTFEAGSKAMQQLLDLPQPPTAVFCHSDVMALGALSQAKRQGLKVPEDLSIIGFDNIDLTQFCDPPLTTIAQPRYEIGREAMLLLLDQMQGQHVGSGSRLMDCELIIRGSTRALP
;
A
#
# COMPACT_ATOMS: atom_id res chain seq x y z
N ASP A 1 -2.51 16.15 15.48
CA ASP A 1 -3.28 17.29 16.02
C ASP A 1 -4.58 16.76 16.64
N CYS A 2 -4.51 16.39 17.94
CA CYS A 2 -5.63 15.72 18.66
C CYS A 2 -6.95 16.52 18.61
N ALA A 3 -6.89 17.84 18.49
CA ALA A 3 -8.08 18.68 18.43
C ALA A 3 -8.84 18.53 17.09
N HIS A 4 -8.11 18.36 15.99
CA HIS A 4 -8.74 18.14 14.66
C HIS A 4 -9.33 16.73 14.57
N GLN A 5 -8.67 15.73 15.13
CA GLN A 5 -9.14 14.34 15.17
C GLN A 5 -10.43 14.22 15.98
N ASN A 6 -10.47 14.78 17.20
CA ASN A 6 -11.65 14.79 18.06
C ASN A 6 -12.86 15.51 17.41
N GLN A 7 -12.62 16.55 16.60
CA GLN A 7 -13.71 17.28 15.94
C GLN A 7 -14.27 16.48 14.74
N GLN A 8 -13.42 15.74 14.03
CA GLN A 8 -13.86 14.85 12.95
C GLN A 8 -14.64 13.65 13.51
N GLU A 9 -14.16 13.00 14.56
CA GLU A 9 -14.84 11.90 15.24
C GLU A 9 -16.23 12.28 15.69
N LYS A 10 -16.37 13.45 16.35
CA LYS A 10 -17.66 13.98 16.78
C LYS A 10 -18.62 14.21 15.61
N THR A 11 -18.10 14.69 14.48
CA THR A 11 -18.92 14.92 13.28
C THR A 11 -19.45 13.60 12.70
N PHE A 12 -18.64 12.53 12.66
CA PHE A 12 -19.10 11.22 12.20
C PHE A 12 -20.13 10.60 13.11
N ILE A 13 -19.94 10.67 14.43
CA ILE A 13 -20.89 10.18 15.42
C ILE A 13 -22.23 10.93 15.27
N ASP A 14 -22.22 12.26 15.12
CA ASP A 14 -23.41 13.07 14.94
C ASP A 14 -24.18 12.67 13.66
N LEU A 15 -23.48 12.40 12.55
CA LEU A 15 -24.10 11.96 11.30
C LEU A 15 -24.78 10.58 11.43
N ILE A 16 -24.22 9.67 12.23
CA ILE A 16 -24.79 8.36 12.51
C ILE A 16 -26.03 8.51 13.42
N ILE A 17 -25.89 9.22 14.54
CA ILE A 17 -26.97 9.40 15.53
C ILE A 17 -28.18 10.10 14.90
N THR A 18 -27.94 11.09 14.06
CA THR A 18 -28.99 11.87 13.38
C THR A 18 -29.54 11.16 12.13
N LYS A 19 -29.07 9.96 11.82
CA LYS A 19 -29.49 9.18 10.64
C LYS A 19 -29.36 9.96 9.33
N GLN A 20 -28.29 10.72 9.19
CA GLN A 20 -27.99 11.49 7.97
C GLN A 20 -27.20 10.66 6.94
N ILE A 21 -26.71 9.49 7.35
CA ILE A 21 -26.03 8.52 6.49
C ILE A 21 -26.71 7.15 6.60
N ASP A 22 -26.90 6.49 5.48
CA ASP A 22 -27.53 5.17 5.38
C ASP A 22 -26.51 4.03 5.29
N GLY A 23 -25.28 4.34 4.95
CA GLY A 23 -24.18 3.39 4.84
C GLY A 23 -22.82 4.08 4.76
N MET A 24 -21.73 3.33 4.93
CA MET A 24 -20.38 3.86 4.99
C MET A 24 -19.37 2.99 4.22
N LEU A 25 -18.57 3.62 3.37
CA LEU A 25 -17.35 3.03 2.81
C LEU A 25 -16.14 3.51 3.62
N LEU A 26 -15.40 2.57 4.20
CA LEU A 26 -14.18 2.83 4.94
C LEU A 26 -12.96 2.62 4.05
N LEU A 27 -12.14 3.67 3.90
CA LEU A 27 -10.90 3.64 3.13
C LEU A 27 -9.65 3.65 4.02
N GLY A 28 -9.82 3.45 5.31
CA GLY A 28 -8.77 3.36 6.32
C GLY A 28 -8.86 2.05 7.10
N SER A 29 -7.79 1.70 7.80
CA SER A 29 -7.70 0.46 8.59
C SER A 29 -8.33 0.56 9.99
N ARG A 30 -8.97 1.68 10.31
CA ARG A 30 -9.64 1.92 11.61
C ARG A 30 -10.98 2.61 11.41
N LEU A 31 -11.88 2.41 12.35
CA LEU A 31 -13.07 3.25 12.43
C LEU A 31 -12.66 4.71 12.69
N PRO A 32 -13.36 5.69 12.10
CA PRO A 32 -13.06 7.11 12.32
C PRO A 32 -13.52 7.60 13.71
N PHE A 33 -13.89 6.71 14.62
CA PHE A 33 -14.34 6.98 16.00
C PHE A 33 -14.14 5.74 16.87
N ASP A 34 -13.99 5.95 18.17
CA ASP A 34 -14.02 4.87 19.15
C ASP A 34 -15.46 4.44 19.40
N ALA A 35 -15.79 3.20 19.06
CA ALA A 35 -17.09 2.61 19.30
C ALA A 35 -16.95 1.39 20.22
N SER A 36 -17.74 1.34 21.29
CA SER A 36 -17.88 0.12 22.08
C SER A 36 -18.51 -1.01 21.24
N ILE A 37 -18.38 -2.26 21.69
CA ILE A 37 -18.95 -3.43 20.98
C ILE A 37 -20.48 -3.30 20.83
N GLU A 38 -21.17 -2.67 21.81
CA GLU A 38 -22.62 -2.42 21.73
C GLU A 38 -22.96 -1.31 20.72
N GLU A 39 -22.15 -0.27 20.64
CA GLU A 39 -22.32 0.82 19.68
C GLU A 39 -22.05 0.33 18.25
N GLN A 40 -21.05 -0.54 18.05
CA GLN A 40 -20.76 -1.15 16.74
C GLN A 40 -21.97 -1.92 16.17
N ARG A 41 -22.80 -2.54 16.99
CA ARG A 41 -24.03 -3.25 16.55
C ARG A 41 -25.13 -2.32 16.01
N ASN A 42 -25.07 -1.05 16.34
CA ASN A 42 -26.04 -0.04 15.91
C ASN A 42 -25.50 0.86 14.80
N LEU A 43 -24.32 0.55 14.27
CA LEU A 43 -23.74 1.29 13.15
C LEU A 43 -24.51 0.99 11.85
N PRO A 44 -24.53 1.96 10.91
CA PRO A 44 -25.07 1.70 9.58
C PRO A 44 -24.28 0.61 8.87
N PRO A 45 -24.82 0.02 7.79
CA PRO A 45 -24.06 -0.88 6.93
C PRO A 45 -22.71 -0.30 6.54
N MET A 46 -21.64 -1.11 6.63
CA MET A 46 -20.28 -0.67 6.34
C MET A 46 -19.54 -1.70 5.50
N VAL A 47 -18.74 -1.21 4.55
CA VAL A 47 -17.82 -2.00 3.73
C VAL A 47 -16.45 -1.33 3.73
N MET A 48 -15.39 -2.10 3.86
CA MET A 48 -14.03 -1.61 3.70
C MET A 48 -13.56 -1.74 2.25
N ALA A 49 -12.79 -0.77 1.78
CA ALA A 49 -12.20 -0.80 0.45
C ALA A 49 -10.73 -0.40 0.49
N ASN A 50 -9.90 -1.13 -0.26
CA ASN A 50 -8.45 -0.98 -0.35
C ASN A 50 -7.70 -1.34 0.94
N GLU A 51 -8.09 -0.80 2.07
CA GLU A 51 -7.63 -1.17 3.42
C GLU A 51 -8.50 -2.29 4.00
N PHE A 52 -7.99 -2.94 5.04
CA PHE A 52 -8.74 -3.94 5.79
C PHE A 52 -8.31 -3.93 7.26
N ALA A 53 -9.25 -4.32 8.11
CA ALA A 53 -9.06 -4.47 9.54
C ALA A 53 -9.76 -5.77 9.97
N PRO A 54 -9.02 -6.88 10.12
CA PRO A 54 -9.61 -8.18 10.43
C PRO A 54 -10.47 -8.18 11.69
N GLU A 55 -10.10 -7.34 12.67
CA GLU A 55 -10.81 -7.19 13.95
C GLU A 55 -12.19 -6.56 13.83
N LEU A 56 -12.49 -5.87 12.71
CA LEU A 56 -13.81 -5.24 12.50
C LEU A 56 -14.83 -6.21 11.89
N GLU A 57 -14.39 -7.35 11.38
CA GLU A 57 -15.24 -8.37 10.74
C GLU A 57 -16.19 -7.80 9.66
N LEU A 58 -15.76 -6.75 8.95
CA LEU A 58 -16.53 -6.09 7.89
C LEU A 58 -16.28 -6.77 6.53
N PRO A 59 -17.26 -6.74 5.62
CA PRO A 59 -17.01 -7.04 4.22
C PRO A 59 -15.94 -6.11 3.65
N THR A 60 -14.99 -6.66 2.92
CA THR A 60 -13.82 -5.91 2.47
C THR A 60 -13.50 -6.22 1.02
N VAL A 61 -13.14 -5.20 0.24
CA VAL A 61 -12.67 -5.35 -1.15
C VAL A 61 -11.26 -4.77 -1.23
N HIS A 62 -10.28 -5.62 -1.54
CA HIS A 62 -8.88 -5.23 -1.67
C HIS A 62 -8.12 -6.20 -2.59
N ILE A 63 -6.83 -5.98 -2.81
CA ILE A 63 -5.97 -6.90 -3.56
C ILE A 63 -5.24 -7.88 -2.63
N ASP A 64 -4.66 -8.94 -3.20
CA ASP A 64 -3.68 -9.77 -2.50
C ASP A 64 -2.33 -9.01 -2.42
N ASN A 65 -2.16 -8.24 -1.34
CA ASN A 65 -0.99 -7.41 -1.11
C ASN A 65 0.30 -8.24 -0.96
N LEU A 66 0.20 -9.46 -0.44
CA LEU A 66 1.35 -10.35 -0.28
C LEU A 66 1.85 -10.83 -1.63
N THR A 67 0.97 -11.39 -2.45
CA THR A 67 1.32 -11.90 -3.78
C THR A 67 1.80 -10.77 -4.70
N ALA A 68 1.15 -9.61 -4.66
CA ALA A 68 1.58 -8.46 -5.45
C ALA A 68 3.01 -8.01 -5.14
N ALA A 69 3.34 -7.90 -3.84
CA ALA A 69 4.70 -7.56 -3.41
C ALA A 69 5.72 -8.66 -3.74
N PHE A 70 5.32 -9.92 -3.56
CA PHE A 70 6.14 -11.06 -3.94
C PHE A 70 6.50 -11.03 -5.42
N ASP A 71 5.54 -10.80 -6.31
CA ASP A 71 5.75 -10.75 -7.75
C ASP A 71 6.64 -9.58 -8.17
N ALA A 72 6.48 -8.41 -7.56
CA ALA A 72 7.32 -7.25 -7.80
C ALA A 72 8.80 -7.54 -7.45
N VAL A 73 9.05 -8.14 -6.29
CA VAL A 73 10.41 -8.45 -5.83
C VAL A 73 11.01 -9.62 -6.63
N ASN A 74 10.20 -10.64 -6.95
CA ASN A 74 10.63 -11.75 -7.81
C ASN A 74 11.03 -11.26 -9.21
N TYR A 75 10.28 -10.31 -9.79
CA TYR A 75 10.64 -9.66 -11.04
C TYR A 75 12.01 -9.00 -10.94
N LEU A 76 12.31 -8.23 -9.88
CA LEU A 76 13.66 -7.64 -9.71
C LEU A 76 14.75 -8.70 -9.63
N TYR A 77 14.49 -9.82 -8.95
CA TYR A 77 15.43 -10.93 -8.89
C TYR A 77 15.67 -11.54 -10.29
N GLU A 78 14.64 -11.74 -11.08
CA GLU A 78 14.72 -12.25 -12.46
C GLU A 78 15.48 -11.28 -13.38
N GLN A 79 15.45 -9.98 -13.07
CA GLN A 79 16.30 -8.98 -13.74
C GLN A 79 17.78 -9.01 -13.27
N GLY A 80 18.16 -9.95 -12.41
CA GLY A 80 19.53 -10.16 -11.95
C GLY A 80 19.89 -9.46 -10.64
N HIS A 81 18.99 -8.71 -10.04
CA HIS A 81 19.25 -8.02 -8.77
C HIS A 81 19.33 -9.00 -7.60
N LYS A 82 20.42 -8.92 -6.82
CA LYS A 82 20.67 -9.73 -5.61
C LYS A 82 20.62 -8.89 -4.32
N ARG A 83 20.90 -7.61 -4.41
CA ARG A 83 20.74 -6.66 -3.31
C ARG A 83 19.51 -5.80 -3.58
N ILE A 84 18.39 -6.22 -3.00
CA ILE A 84 17.09 -5.59 -3.19
C ILE A 84 16.67 -4.95 -1.87
N GLY A 85 16.53 -3.65 -1.85
CA GLY A 85 16.02 -2.90 -0.71
C GLY A 85 14.48 -2.82 -0.73
N CYS A 86 13.92 -2.46 0.43
CA CYS A 86 12.50 -2.21 0.61
C CYS A 86 12.28 -0.87 1.32
N ILE A 87 11.41 -0.02 0.78
CA ILE A 87 10.87 1.15 1.49
C ILE A 87 9.46 0.80 1.91
N ALA A 88 9.33 0.35 3.16
CA ALA A 88 8.08 -0.12 3.74
C ALA A 88 7.26 1.04 4.30
N GLY A 89 5.93 0.93 4.24
CA GLY A 89 5.02 1.85 4.91
C GLY A 89 4.90 1.58 6.41
N PRO A 90 3.97 2.29 7.11
CA PRO A 90 3.76 2.16 8.54
C PRO A 90 3.47 0.71 8.98
N GLU A 91 4.07 0.30 10.07
CA GLU A 91 4.02 -1.10 10.55
C GLU A 91 2.64 -1.48 11.08
N GLU A 92 1.93 -0.51 11.62
CA GLU A 92 0.57 -0.68 12.16
C GLU A 92 -0.50 -0.89 11.08
N MET A 93 -0.19 -0.64 9.80
CA MET A 93 -1.14 -0.83 8.70
C MET A 93 -1.09 -2.26 8.18
N PRO A 94 -2.19 -3.02 8.22
CA PRO A 94 -2.23 -4.41 7.79
C PRO A 94 -1.69 -4.64 6.37
N LEU A 95 -2.06 -3.79 5.41
CA LEU A 95 -1.56 -3.93 4.04
C LEU A 95 -0.03 -3.82 3.95
N CYS A 96 0.60 -2.96 4.76
CA CYS A 96 2.06 -2.82 4.80
C CYS A 96 2.74 -4.08 5.34
N HIS A 97 2.11 -4.72 6.33
CA HIS A 97 2.58 -5.99 6.86
C HIS A 97 2.60 -7.08 5.78
N TYR A 98 1.52 -7.21 5.00
CA TYR A 98 1.45 -8.20 3.92
C TYR A 98 2.41 -7.88 2.75
N ARG A 99 2.57 -6.59 2.38
CA ARG A 99 3.56 -6.19 1.37
C ARG A 99 4.99 -6.52 1.82
N LEU A 100 5.30 -6.29 3.11
CA LEU A 100 6.60 -6.66 3.67
C LEU A 100 6.80 -8.18 3.72
N GLN A 101 5.77 -8.94 4.06
CA GLN A 101 5.81 -10.41 4.00
C GLN A 101 6.08 -10.90 2.58
N GLY A 102 5.45 -10.33 1.56
CA GLY A 102 5.69 -10.66 0.16
C GLY A 102 7.15 -10.43 -0.24
N TYR A 103 7.73 -9.29 0.13
CA TYR A 103 9.15 -9.00 -0.05
C TYR A 103 10.04 -10.06 0.61
N VAL A 104 9.80 -10.36 1.87
CA VAL A 104 10.59 -11.36 2.63
C VAL A 104 10.48 -12.76 2.01
N GLN A 105 9.28 -13.17 1.62
CA GLN A 105 9.05 -14.48 1.00
C GLN A 105 9.72 -14.58 -0.37
N ALA A 106 9.69 -13.53 -1.19
CA ALA A 106 10.38 -13.51 -2.48
C ALA A 106 11.89 -13.67 -2.31
N LEU A 107 12.51 -12.91 -1.40
CA LEU A 107 13.94 -13.04 -1.13
C LEU A 107 14.30 -14.46 -0.66
N ARG A 108 13.53 -15.04 0.25
CA ARG A 108 13.76 -16.41 0.75
C ARG A 108 13.64 -17.44 -0.36
N ARG A 109 12.62 -17.33 -1.21
CA ARG A 109 12.47 -18.22 -2.37
C ARG A 109 13.68 -18.16 -3.32
N CYS A 110 14.25 -16.97 -3.47
CA CYS A 110 15.42 -16.72 -4.31
C CYS A 110 16.76 -17.09 -3.64
N GLY A 111 16.73 -17.63 -2.41
CA GLY A 111 17.94 -17.96 -1.65
C GLY A 111 18.72 -16.75 -1.15
N ILE A 112 18.07 -15.57 -1.08
CA ILE A 112 18.67 -14.35 -0.57
C ILE A 112 18.33 -14.23 0.93
N MET A 113 19.37 -14.04 1.76
CA MET A 113 19.16 -13.80 3.18
C MET A 113 18.53 -12.42 3.40
N VAL A 114 17.47 -12.38 4.19
CA VAL A 114 16.80 -11.13 4.55
C VAL A 114 17.68 -10.38 5.55
N ASP A 115 18.15 -9.21 5.17
CA ASP A 115 18.92 -8.32 6.03
C ASP A 115 18.07 -7.11 6.41
N PRO A 116 17.79 -6.89 7.70
CA PRO A 116 16.99 -5.75 8.17
C PRO A 116 17.53 -4.38 7.74
N GLN A 117 18.83 -4.24 7.46
CA GLN A 117 19.42 -2.98 6.98
C GLN A 117 18.88 -2.55 5.61
N TYR A 118 18.42 -3.51 4.79
CA TYR A 118 17.80 -3.22 3.50
C TYR A 118 16.31 -2.86 3.59
N ILE A 119 15.74 -2.77 4.80
CA ILE A 119 14.35 -2.38 5.02
C ILE A 119 14.34 -1.00 5.70
N ALA A 120 14.05 0.03 4.93
CA ALA A 120 13.81 1.37 5.44
C ALA A 120 12.30 1.62 5.56
N ARG A 121 11.88 2.53 6.44
CA ARG A 121 10.47 2.81 6.70
C ARG A 121 10.09 4.23 6.33
N GLY A 122 8.87 4.39 5.85
CA GLY A 122 8.23 5.67 5.55
C GLY A 122 6.78 5.70 6.01
N ASP A 123 6.11 6.81 5.72
CA ASP A 123 4.76 7.15 6.15
C ASP A 123 3.85 7.52 4.96
N PHE A 124 4.17 7.02 3.77
CA PHE A 124 3.49 7.31 2.50
C PHE A 124 3.65 8.76 2.00
N THR A 125 4.58 9.53 2.54
CA THR A 125 4.94 10.85 1.99
C THR A 125 6.13 10.77 1.04
N PHE A 126 6.26 11.76 0.15
CA PHE A 126 7.44 11.93 -0.71
C PHE A 126 8.71 12.12 0.12
N GLU A 127 8.61 12.88 1.21
CA GLU A 127 9.74 13.18 2.09
C GLU A 127 10.26 11.92 2.78
N ALA A 128 9.35 11.09 3.30
CA ALA A 128 9.72 9.83 3.94
C ALA A 128 10.37 8.86 2.94
N GLY A 129 9.84 8.78 1.71
CA GLY A 129 10.46 8.01 0.63
C GLY A 129 11.87 8.48 0.30
N SER A 130 12.10 9.80 0.26
CA SER A 130 13.40 10.39 0.05
C SER A 130 14.39 10.07 1.19
N LYS A 131 13.97 10.20 2.45
CA LYS A 131 14.79 9.87 3.63
C LYS A 131 15.12 8.38 3.68
N ALA A 132 14.14 7.51 3.41
CA ALA A 132 14.34 6.07 3.38
C ALA A 132 15.34 5.65 2.28
N MET A 133 15.26 6.25 1.09
CA MET A 133 16.24 6.00 0.03
C MET A 133 17.64 6.45 0.44
N GLN A 134 17.78 7.62 1.10
CA GLN A 134 19.06 8.06 1.62
C GLN A 134 19.66 7.02 2.57
N GLN A 135 18.88 6.47 3.51
CA GLN A 135 19.35 5.43 4.44
C GLN A 135 19.85 4.19 3.69
N LEU A 136 19.15 3.74 2.65
CA LEU A 136 19.55 2.59 1.86
C LEU A 136 20.83 2.85 1.05
N LEU A 137 21.00 4.06 0.51
CA LEU A 137 22.17 4.43 -0.27
C LEU A 137 23.42 4.66 0.59
N ASP A 138 23.26 4.99 1.87
CA ASP A 138 24.36 5.18 2.83
C ASP A 138 24.91 3.84 3.37
N LEU A 139 24.29 2.70 3.03
CA LEU A 139 24.81 1.39 3.42
C LEU A 139 26.18 1.12 2.77
N PRO A 140 27.07 0.37 3.45
CA PRO A 140 28.39 -0.01 2.89
C PRO A 140 28.27 -0.75 1.56
N GLN A 141 27.18 -1.48 1.35
CA GLN A 141 26.80 -2.13 0.10
C GLN A 141 25.36 -1.73 -0.24
N PRO A 142 25.13 -0.62 -0.94
CA PRO A 142 23.78 -0.17 -1.26
C PRO A 142 23.03 -1.18 -2.15
N PRO A 143 21.69 -1.18 -2.11
CA PRO A 143 20.89 -2.01 -3.00
C PRO A 143 21.07 -1.59 -4.46
N THR A 144 20.91 -2.54 -5.38
CA THR A 144 20.86 -2.27 -6.83
C THR A 144 19.43 -2.12 -7.35
N ALA A 145 18.46 -2.49 -6.52
CA ALA A 145 17.05 -2.28 -6.78
C ALA A 145 16.30 -2.03 -5.46
N VAL A 146 15.21 -1.27 -5.52
CA VAL A 146 14.37 -0.96 -4.37
C VAL A 146 12.90 -1.15 -4.72
N PHE A 147 12.20 -1.91 -3.88
CA PHE A 147 10.75 -2.04 -3.89
C PHE A 147 10.15 -1.10 -2.86
N CYS A 148 9.21 -0.24 -3.27
CA CYS A 148 8.54 0.72 -2.41
C CYS A 148 7.07 0.33 -2.20
N HIS A 149 6.56 0.46 -0.98
CA HIS A 149 5.17 0.14 -0.65
C HIS A 149 4.15 1.13 -1.23
N SER A 150 4.58 2.25 -1.81
CA SER A 150 3.71 3.16 -2.57
C SER A 150 4.48 3.92 -3.64
N ASP A 151 3.76 4.39 -4.65
CA ASP A 151 4.32 5.25 -5.70
C ASP A 151 4.78 6.60 -5.15
N VAL A 152 4.07 7.14 -4.17
CA VAL A 152 4.44 8.41 -3.54
C VAL A 152 5.83 8.32 -2.91
N MET A 153 6.09 7.26 -2.13
CA MET A 153 7.42 7.01 -1.58
C MET A 153 8.45 6.69 -2.66
N ALA A 154 8.06 5.92 -3.70
CA ALA A 154 8.94 5.62 -4.83
C ALA A 154 9.39 6.87 -5.60
N LEU A 155 8.51 7.84 -5.80
CA LEU A 155 8.83 9.12 -6.41
C LEU A 155 9.76 9.96 -5.53
N GLY A 156 9.56 9.94 -4.22
CA GLY A 156 10.50 10.52 -3.26
C GLY A 156 11.89 9.87 -3.31
N ALA A 157 11.90 8.55 -3.38
CA ALA A 157 13.11 7.73 -3.53
C ALA A 157 13.84 8.02 -4.85
N LEU A 158 13.12 8.12 -5.97
CA LEU A 158 13.65 8.49 -7.27
C LEU A 158 14.31 9.89 -7.25
N SER A 159 13.64 10.86 -6.64
CA SER A 159 14.17 12.20 -6.47
C SER A 159 15.48 12.20 -5.66
N GLN A 160 15.55 11.40 -4.58
CA GLN A 160 16.75 11.28 -3.75
C GLN A 160 17.90 10.61 -4.49
N ALA A 161 17.65 9.53 -5.22
CA ALA A 161 18.66 8.86 -6.04
C ALA A 161 19.29 9.83 -7.04
N LYS A 162 18.47 10.62 -7.74
CA LYS A 162 18.94 11.65 -8.68
C LYS A 162 19.76 12.75 -8.00
N ARG A 163 19.37 13.20 -6.81
CA ARG A 163 20.16 14.20 -6.04
C ARG A 163 21.53 13.69 -5.66
N GLN A 164 21.69 12.37 -5.50
CA GLN A 164 22.98 11.73 -5.28
C GLN A 164 23.77 11.42 -6.56
N GLY A 165 23.26 11.81 -7.71
CA GLY A 165 23.91 11.60 -9.00
C GLY A 165 23.71 10.21 -9.59
N LEU A 166 22.83 9.38 -9.00
CA LEU A 166 22.51 8.07 -9.53
C LEU A 166 21.53 8.18 -10.71
N LYS A 167 21.77 7.36 -11.71
CA LYS A 167 20.86 7.22 -12.85
C LYS A 167 19.89 6.05 -12.59
N VAL A 168 18.62 6.30 -12.81
CA VAL A 168 17.57 5.30 -12.76
C VAL A 168 17.08 5.07 -14.20
N PRO A 169 17.16 3.86 -14.75
CA PRO A 169 17.44 2.58 -14.09
C PRO A 169 18.90 2.13 -14.12
N GLU A 170 19.85 2.90 -14.69
CA GLU A 170 21.21 2.45 -14.99
C GLU A 170 22.02 2.04 -13.75
N ASP A 171 21.91 2.81 -12.67
CA ASP A 171 22.63 2.54 -11.42
C ASP A 171 21.73 1.90 -10.37
N LEU A 172 20.41 2.15 -10.44
CA LEU A 172 19.42 1.71 -9.46
C LEU A 172 18.06 1.48 -10.13
N SER A 173 17.47 0.32 -9.94
CA SER A 173 16.07 0.04 -10.33
C SER A 173 15.11 0.39 -9.19
N ILE A 174 13.93 0.95 -9.50
CA ILE A 174 12.91 1.30 -8.52
C ILE A 174 11.55 0.78 -8.98
N ILE A 175 10.84 0.09 -8.10
CA ILE A 175 9.43 -0.31 -8.29
C ILE A 175 8.57 0.37 -7.22
N GLY A 176 7.45 0.96 -7.65
CA GLY A 176 6.41 1.50 -6.80
C GLY A 176 5.23 0.56 -6.60
N PHE A 177 4.14 1.12 -6.07
CA PHE A 177 2.89 0.43 -5.80
C PHE A 177 1.74 1.44 -5.87
N ASP A 178 0.62 1.10 -6.53
CA ASP A 178 -0.67 1.81 -6.69
C ASP A 178 -0.97 2.25 -8.12
N ASN A 179 0.02 2.52 -8.96
CA ASN A 179 -0.11 3.07 -10.31
C ASN A 179 -0.88 4.41 -10.33
N ILE A 180 -0.43 5.36 -9.51
CA ILE A 180 -0.97 6.74 -9.57
C ILE A 180 -0.58 7.42 -10.89
N ASP A 181 -1.35 8.41 -11.32
CA ASP A 181 -1.17 9.04 -12.65
C ASP A 181 0.23 9.63 -12.85
N LEU A 182 0.83 10.18 -11.80
CA LEU A 182 2.20 10.74 -11.84
C LEU A 182 3.27 9.73 -12.28
N THR A 183 3.05 8.44 -12.10
CA THR A 183 4.03 7.39 -12.46
C THR A 183 4.34 7.31 -13.95
N GLN A 184 3.42 7.79 -14.79
CA GLN A 184 3.60 7.82 -16.24
C GLN A 184 4.38 9.04 -16.72
N PHE A 185 4.39 10.12 -15.92
CA PHE A 185 4.94 11.42 -16.29
C PHE A 185 6.24 11.77 -15.56
N CYS A 186 6.67 10.94 -14.60
CA CYS A 186 7.99 11.11 -14.01
C CYS A 186 9.09 10.62 -14.96
N ASP A 187 10.32 11.00 -14.69
CA ASP A 187 11.48 10.62 -15.50
C ASP A 187 12.50 9.83 -14.63
N PRO A 188 12.76 8.55 -14.96
CA PRO A 188 12.02 7.73 -15.92
C PRO A 188 10.60 7.39 -15.44
N PRO A 189 9.68 7.00 -16.34
CA PRO A 189 8.37 6.50 -15.93
C PRO A 189 8.50 5.29 -15.00
N LEU A 190 7.71 5.27 -13.93
CA LEU A 190 7.86 4.33 -12.82
C LEU A 190 7.18 2.98 -13.10
N THR A 191 7.96 1.89 -13.00
CA THR A 191 7.44 0.52 -12.87
C THR A 191 6.69 0.39 -11.55
N THR A 192 5.48 -0.16 -11.56
CA THR A 192 4.61 -0.17 -10.39
C THR A 192 3.59 -1.31 -10.44
N ILE A 193 3.00 -1.63 -9.29
CA ILE A 193 1.82 -2.50 -9.20
C ILE A 193 0.58 -1.67 -9.42
N ALA A 194 -0.20 -2.02 -10.46
CA ALA A 194 -1.50 -1.38 -10.73
C ALA A 194 -2.59 -2.05 -9.91
N GLN A 195 -3.20 -1.29 -8.99
CA GLN A 195 -4.42 -1.69 -8.31
C GLN A 195 -5.64 -1.34 -9.18
N PRO A 196 -6.65 -2.23 -9.31
CA PRO A 196 -7.87 -1.97 -10.04
C PRO A 196 -8.80 -1.05 -9.23
N ARG A 197 -8.42 0.22 -9.05
CA ARG A 197 -9.06 1.19 -8.15
C ARG A 197 -10.55 1.39 -8.43
N TYR A 198 -10.91 1.45 -9.71
CA TYR A 198 -12.31 1.60 -10.12
C TYR A 198 -13.14 0.37 -9.73
N GLU A 199 -12.63 -0.82 -10.02
CA GLU A 199 -13.28 -2.08 -9.73
C GLU A 199 -13.43 -2.31 -8.23
N ILE A 200 -12.39 -1.96 -7.43
CA ILE A 200 -12.44 -2.01 -5.96
C ILE A 200 -13.58 -1.11 -5.44
N GLY A 201 -13.62 0.13 -5.91
CA GLY A 201 -14.68 1.08 -5.50
C GLY A 201 -16.07 0.63 -5.93
N ARG A 202 -16.22 0.11 -7.15
CA ARG A 202 -17.47 -0.42 -7.68
C ARG A 202 -17.97 -1.62 -6.87
N GLU A 203 -17.12 -2.61 -6.63
CA GLU A 203 -17.47 -3.80 -5.86
C GLU A 203 -17.82 -3.47 -4.41
N ALA A 204 -17.05 -2.58 -3.78
CA ALA A 204 -17.34 -2.13 -2.42
C ALA A 204 -18.70 -1.44 -2.33
N MET A 205 -19.05 -0.59 -3.31
CA MET A 205 -20.34 0.08 -3.36
C MET A 205 -21.48 -0.93 -3.59
N LEU A 206 -21.31 -1.92 -4.46
CA LEU A 206 -22.32 -2.96 -4.68
C LEU A 206 -22.60 -3.75 -3.40
N LEU A 207 -21.55 -4.15 -2.66
CA LEU A 207 -21.70 -4.81 -1.35
C LEU A 207 -22.45 -3.94 -0.34
N LEU A 208 -22.15 -2.64 -0.32
CA LEU A 208 -22.83 -1.70 0.58
C LEU A 208 -24.31 -1.57 0.23
N LEU A 209 -24.65 -1.46 -1.04
CA LEU A 209 -26.04 -1.40 -1.51
C LEU A 209 -26.82 -2.69 -1.16
N ASP A 210 -26.20 -3.86 -1.31
CA ASP A 210 -26.81 -5.14 -0.94
C ASP A 210 -27.13 -5.17 0.57
N GLN A 211 -26.20 -4.72 1.41
CA GLN A 211 -26.44 -4.60 2.87
C GLN A 211 -27.57 -3.63 3.20
N MET A 212 -27.59 -2.46 2.55
CA MET A 212 -28.65 -1.44 2.76
C MET A 212 -30.04 -1.97 2.34
N GLN A 213 -30.09 -2.89 1.39
CA GLN A 213 -31.33 -3.56 0.96
C GLN A 213 -31.71 -4.76 1.85
N GLY A 214 -30.98 -4.99 2.96
CA GLY A 214 -31.22 -6.09 3.87
C GLY A 214 -30.74 -7.46 3.38
N GLN A 215 -29.92 -7.50 2.33
CA GLN A 215 -29.30 -8.74 1.89
C GLN A 215 -28.15 -9.13 2.86
N HIS A 216 -28.03 -10.43 3.09
CA HIS A 216 -26.93 -10.93 3.91
C HIS A 216 -25.62 -10.89 3.09
N VAL A 217 -24.73 -9.99 3.46
CA VAL A 217 -23.36 -9.92 2.93
C VAL A 217 -22.42 -10.50 3.98
N GLY A 218 -21.72 -11.58 3.67
CA GLY A 218 -20.77 -12.20 4.60
C GLY A 218 -19.60 -11.27 4.92
N SER A 219 -19.12 -11.31 6.15
CA SER A 219 -17.84 -10.72 6.53
C SER A 219 -16.72 -11.49 5.86
N GLY A 220 -15.96 -10.88 5.01
CA GLY A 220 -14.84 -11.52 4.33
C GLY A 220 -14.24 -10.64 3.25
N SER A 221 -13.06 -11.04 2.78
CA SER A 221 -12.34 -10.31 1.74
C SER A 221 -12.72 -10.79 0.35
N ARG A 222 -13.10 -9.86 -0.52
CA ARG A 222 -13.09 -10.04 -1.97
C ARG A 222 -11.78 -9.52 -2.51
N LEU A 223 -10.95 -10.44 -3.04
CA LEU A 223 -9.66 -10.10 -3.61
C LEU A 223 -9.83 -9.77 -5.09
N MET A 224 -9.26 -8.64 -5.49
CA MET A 224 -9.21 -8.19 -6.87
C MET A 224 -7.82 -8.44 -7.44
N ASP A 225 -7.74 -8.79 -8.73
CA ASP A 225 -6.46 -8.99 -9.40
C ASP A 225 -5.74 -7.65 -9.61
N CYS A 226 -4.42 -7.69 -9.46
CA CYS A 226 -3.53 -6.55 -9.76
C CYS A 226 -2.49 -6.95 -10.79
N GLU A 227 -1.82 -5.97 -11.39
CA GLU A 227 -0.87 -6.15 -12.47
C GLU A 227 0.43 -5.41 -12.21
N LEU A 228 1.57 -6.04 -12.52
CA LEU A 228 2.87 -5.36 -12.58
C LEU A 228 3.00 -4.63 -13.91
N ILE A 229 3.02 -3.30 -13.88
CA ILE A 229 3.22 -2.45 -15.04
C ILE A 229 4.70 -2.10 -15.16
N ILE A 230 5.38 -2.67 -16.15
CA ILE A 230 6.79 -2.42 -16.40
C ILE A 230 6.94 -1.14 -17.23
N ARG A 231 7.78 -0.21 -16.73
CA ARG A 231 8.12 1.05 -17.38
C ARG A 231 9.63 1.27 -17.39
N GLY A 232 10.07 2.52 -17.36
CA GLY A 232 11.49 2.90 -17.53
C GLY A 232 12.35 2.86 -16.27
N SER A 233 11.77 2.64 -15.07
CA SER A 233 12.53 2.72 -13.81
C SER A 233 13.21 1.43 -13.38
N THR A 234 13.10 0.38 -14.18
CA THR A 234 13.74 -0.92 -13.92
C THR A 234 14.47 -1.44 -15.15
N ARG A 235 15.56 -2.16 -14.94
CA ARG A 235 16.30 -2.83 -16.00
C ARG A 235 16.92 -4.14 -15.52
N ALA A 236 17.27 -5.01 -16.48
CA ALA A 236 18.13 -6.15 -16.21
C ALA A 236 19.56 -5.69 -15.90
N LEU A 237 20.19 -6.35 -14.93
CA LEU A 237 21.65 -6.24 -14.74
C LEU A 237 22.37 -7.06 -15.80
N PRO A 238 23.54 -6.62 -16.25
CA PRO A 238 24.35 -7.35 -17.22
C PRO A 238 24.87 -8.69 -16.69
#